data_734e7ea27c9f55ca22694aa6064cc4db
#
_entry.id   734e7ea27c9f55ca22694aa6064cc4db
#
_cell.length_a   1.000
_cell.length_b   1.000
_cell.length_c   1.000
_cell.angle_alpha   90.00
_cell.angle_beta   90.00
_cell.angle_gamma   90.00
#
_symmetry.space_group_name_H-M   'P 1'
#
loop_
_entity.id
_entity.type
_entity.pdbx_description
1 polymer ?
#
loop_
_entity_poly.entity_id
_entity_poly.type
_entity_poly.pdbx_seq_one_letter_code
_entity_poly.pdbx_strand_id
1 'polypeptide(L)'
;MADLKNLISPFFLNDKEVKKVIELIFFSYRDFTAGPDKVLEKLSFGRAHHRAIYFVGKKNNITIKELLGVLKITKQSLSRVLNQLVKEGFIVVSTGLDKRTKTLSLTNNGKNLENEL
;
A
#
# COMPACT_ATOMS: atom_id res chain seq x y z
N MET A 1 -8.89 17.27 -0.25
CA MET A 1 -10.13 17.77 -0.89
C MET A 1 -9.87 18.99 -1.77
N ALA A 2 -9.14 20.00 -1.29
CA ALA A 2 -8.80 21.17 -2.11
C ALA A 2 -8.01 20.80 -3.36
N ASP A 3 -7.05 19.90 -3.27
CA ASP A 3 -6.24 19.47 -4.40
C ASP A 3 -7.05 18.75 -5.46
N LEU A 4 -7.99 17.90 -5.05
CA LEU A 4 -8.87 17.20 -5.96
C LEU A 4 -9.79 18.18 -6.69
N LYS A 5 -10.33 19.18 -5.98
CA LYS A 5 -11.16 20.22 -6.54
C LYS A 5 -10.41 21.02 -7.61
N ASN A 6 -9.14 21.36 -7.35
CA ASN A 6 -8.29 22.04 -8.32
C ASN A 6 -7.98 21.19 -9.56
N LEU A 7 -7.82 19.89 -9.39
CA LEU A 7 -7.61 18.95 -10.50
C LEU A 7 -8.81 18.85 -11.42
N ILE A 8 -10.01 18.87 -10.85
CA ILE A 8 -11.27 18.71 -11.61
C ILE A 8 -11.74 20.02 -12.22
N SER A 9 -11.40 21.15 -11.61
CA SER A 9 -11.81 22.48 -12.06
C SER A 9 -11.50 22.79 -13.53
N PRO A 10 -10.34 22.35 -14.11
CA PRO A 10 -10.05 22.55 -15.54
C PRO A 10 -11.05 21.90 -16.49
N PHE A 11 -11.85 20.95 -16.01
CA PHE A 11 -12.88 20.28 -16.81
C PHE A 11 -14.23 21.01 -16.77
N PHE A 12 -14.25 22.24 -16.26
CA PHE A 12 -15.44 23.10 -16.21
C PHE A 12 -16.62 22.51 -15.45
N LEU A 13 -16.33 21.66 -14.45
CA LEU A 13 -17.37 21.09 -13.60
C LEU A 13 -17.82 22.10 -12.53
N ASN A 14 -19.12 22.18 -12.27
CA ASN A 14 -19.65 22.99 -11.18
C ASN A 14 -19.43 22.27 -9.83
N ASP A 15 -19.67 22.99 -8.72
CA ASP A 15 -19.45 22.46 -7.37
C ASP A 15 -20.25 21.18 -7.09
N LYS A 16 -21.47 21.09 -7.59
CA LYS A 16 -22.32 19.91 -7.40
C LYS A 16 -21.73 18.69 -8.10
N GLU A 17 -21.24 18.87 -9.33
CA GLU A 17 -20.62 17.81 -10.11
C GLU A 17 -19.29 17.36 -9.48
N VAL A 18 -18.49 18.32 -8.98
CA VAL A 18 -17.24 18.02 -8.27
C VAL A 18 -17.51 17.20 -7.01
N LYS A 19 -18.51 17.58 -6.23
CA LYS A 19 -18.89 16.82 -5.02
C LYS A 19 -19.33 15.40 -5.36
N LYS A 20 -20.07 15.23 -6.46
CA LYS A 20 -20.49 13.91 -6.91
C LYS A 20 -19.31 13.03 -7.31
N VAL A 21 -18.31 13.60 -7.99
CA VAL A 21 -17.09 12.88 -8.36
C VAL A 21 -16.34 12.42 -7.10
N ILE A 22 -16.21 13.32 -6.11
CA ILE A 22 -15.57 13.00 -4.83
C ILE A 22 -16.31 11.86 -4.12
N GLU A 23 -17.63 11.93 -4.10
CA GLU A 23 -18.47 10.89 -3.50
C GLU A 23 -18.30 9.55 -4.20
N LEU A 24 -18.25 9.53 -5.53
CA LEU A 24 -18.01 8.32 -6.31
C LEU A 24 -16.65 7.71 -6.02
N ILE A 25 -15.62 8.53 -5.88
CA ILE A 25 -14.28 8.06 -5.51
C ILE A 25 -14.31 7.42 -4.13
N PHE A 26 -14.99 8.04 -3.18
CA PHE A 26 -15.13 7.50 -1.82
C PHE A 26 -15.82 6.14 -1.83
N PHE A 27 -16.95 6.00 -2.48
CA PHE A 27 -17.70 4.75 -2.54
C PHE A 27 -16.93 3.67 -3.31
N SER A 28 -16.28 4.03 -4.40
CA SER A 28 -15.46 3.10 -5.17
C SER A 28 -14.31 2.54 -4.33
N TYR A 29 -13.64 3.38 -3.57
CA TYR A 29 -12.56 2.97 -2.68
C TYR A 29 -13.08 2.04 -1.58
N ARG A 30 -14.19 2.41 -0.95
CA ARG A 30 -14.84 1.60 0.08
C ARG A 30 -15.16 0.20 -0.42
N ASP A 31 -15.80 0.10 -1.57
CA ASP A 31 -16.23 -1.16 -2.13
C ASP A 31 -15.06 -1.98 -2.67
N PHE A 32 -14.09 -1.31 -3.26
CA PHE A 32 -12.88 -1.93 -3.78
C PHE A 32 -12.03 -2.57 -2.66
N THR A 33 -11.97 -1.94 -1.49
CA THR A 33 -11.15 -2.42 -0.36
C THR A 33 -11.88 -3.41 0.54
N ALA A 34 -13.19 -3.57 0.41
CA ALA A 34 -13.98 -4.42 1.32
C ALA A 34 -13.56 -5.89 1.31
N GLY A 35 -13.29 -6.44 0.13
CA GLY A 35 -12.80 -7.82 0.00
C GLY A 35 -11.42 -8.02 0.61
N PRO A 36 -10.41 -7.26 0.15
CA PRO A 36 -9.07 -7.32 0.74
C PRO A 36 -9.05 -7.07 2.24
N ASP A 37 -9.83 -6.13 2.76
CA ASP A 37 -9.90 -5.85 4.19
C ASP A 37 -10.32 -7.07 5.01
N LYS A 38 -11.23 -7.90 4.50
CA LYS A 38 -11.65 -9.13 5.17
C LYS A 38 -10.53 -10.16 5.26
N VAL A 39 -9.76 -10.32 4.19
CA VAL A 39 -8.60 -11.23 4.17
C VAL A 39 -7.56 -10.75 5.17
N LEU A 40 -7.25 -9.45 5.16
CA LEU A 40 -6.26 -8.85 6.05
C LEU A 40 -6.68 -8.94 7.53
N GLU A 41 -7.96 -8.77 7.81
CA GLU A 41 -8.50 -8.84 9.17
C GLU A 41 -8.22 -10.20 9.82
N LYS A 42 -8.34 -11.29 9.06
CA LYS A 42 -8.04 -12.63 9.54
C LYS A 42 -6.60 -12.79 9.98
N LEU A 43 -5.69 -12.00 9.40
CA LEU A 43 -4.26 -12.01 9.71
C LEU A 43 -3.89 -10.92 10.72
N SER A 44 -4.85 -10.14 11.21
CA SER A 44 -4.64 -8.96 12.04
C SER A 44 -3.79 -7.90 11.32
N PHE A 45 -3.94 -7.80 10.02
CA PHE A 45 -3.26 -6.81 9.19
C PHE A 45 -4.24 -5.71 8.76
N GLY A 46 -3.69 -4.56 8.39
CA GLY A 46 -4.45 -3.42 7.89
C GLY A 46 -4.02 -3.02 6.48
N ARG A 47 -4.50 -1.85 6.06
CA ARG A 47 -4.21 -1.33 4.72
C ARG A 47 -2.73 -1.04 4.48
N ALA A 48 -2.00 -0.64 5.52
CA ALA A 48 -0.56 -0.41 5.40
C ALA A 48 0.17 -1.71 5.04
N HIS A 49 -0.26 -2.83 5.58
CA HIS A 49 0.27 -4.16 5.25
C HIS A 49 -0.03 -4.51 3.80
N HIS A 50 -1.25 -4.26 3.33
CA HIS A 50 -1.64 -4.49 1.94
C HIS A 50 -0.78 -3.68 0.97
N ARG A 51 -0.60 -2.40 1.24
CA ARG A 51 0.22 -1.52 0.41
C ARG A 51 1.67 -1.97 0.36
N ALA A 52 2.23 -2.35 1.51
CA ALA A 52 3.60 -2.86 1.57
C ALA A 52 3.76 -4.13 0.73
N ILE A 53 2.85 -5.10 0.87
CA ILE A 53 2.86 -6.33 0.08
C ILE A 53 2.78 -6.02 -1.41
N TYR A 54 1.88 -5.14 -1.80
CA TYR A 54 1.69 -4.77 -3.21
C TYR A 54 2.97 -4.18 -3.82
N PHE A 55 3.57 -3.19 -3.16
CA PHE A 55 4.73 -2.51 -3.73
C PHE A 55 6.00 -3.36 -3.65
N VAL A 56 6.15 -4.19 -2.62
CA VAL A 56 7.26 -5.15 -2.56
C VAL A 56 7.11 -6.20 -3.66
N GLY A 57 5.89 -6.63 -3.94
CA GLY A 57 5.63 -7.56 -5.05
C GLY A 57 5.85 -6.94 -6.43
N LYS A 58 5.52 -5.65 -6.57
CA LYS A 58 5.66 -4.93 -7.83
C LYS A 58 7.12 -4.69 -8.21
N LYS A 59 7.97 -4.38 -7.24
CA LYS A 59 9.39 -4.14 -7.46
C LYS A 59 10.22 -5.10 -6.61
N ASN A 60 10.71 -6.14 -7.24
CA ASN A 60 11.58 -7.10 -6.58
C ASN A 60 12.86 -6.40 -6.09
N ASN A 61 13.27 -6.70 -4.86
CA ASN A 61 14.44 -6.08 -4.22
C ASN A 61 14.29 -4.57 -3.98
N ILE A 62 13.08 -4.11 -3.72
CA ILE A 62 12.85 -2.72 -3.32
C ILE A 62 13.56 -2.44 -1.99
N THR A 63 14.18 -1.26 -1.87
CA THR A 63 14.81 -0.85 -0.61
C THR A 63 13.76 -0.26 0.35
N ILE A 64 14.09 -0.26 1.63
CA ILE A 64 13.21 0.36 2.65
C ILE A 64 13.02 1.85 2.35
N LYS A 65 14.08 2.52 1.91
CA LYS A 65 14.02 3.95 1.55
C LYS A 65 13.07 4.19 0.38
N GLU A 66 13.15 3.36 -0.65
CA GLU A 66 12.24 3.46 -1.80
C GLU A 66 10.78 3.22 -1.38
N LEU A 67 10.56 2.22 -0.54
CA LEU A 67 9.21 1.92 -0.05
C LEU A 67 8.64 3.06 0.80
N LEU A 68 9.46 3.68 1.66
CA LEU A 68 9.06 4.87 2.41
C LEU A 68 8.64 6.00 1.48
N GLY A 69 9.40 6.22 0.40
CA GLY A 69 9.09 7.26 -0.58
C GLY A 69 7.75 7.05 -1.28
N VAL A 70 7.41 5.80 -1.55
CA VAL A 70 6.14 5.45 -2.20
C VAL A 70 4.96 5.57 -1.22
N LEU A 71 5.09 5.00 -0.02
CA LEU A 71 3.98 4.92 0.93
C LEU A 71 3.72 6.21 1.67
N LYS A 72 4.74 7.07 1.80
CA LYS A 72 4.65 8.35 2.51
C LYS A 72 4.11 8.20 3.94
N ILE A 73 4.58 7.20 4.64
CA ILE A 73 4.29 6.97 6.05
C ILE A 73 5.56 7.15 6.88
N THR A 74 5.44 7.19 8.20
CA THR A 74 6.61 7.35 9.07
C THR A 74 7.47 6.07 9.03
N LYS A 75 8.77 6.27 9.27
CA LYS A 75 9.70 5.14 9.36
C LYS A 75 9.29 4.16 10.45
N GLN A 76 8.79 4.67 11.57
CA GLN A 76 8.31 3.82 12.68
C GLN A 76 7.11 2.96 12.26
N SER A 77 6.14 3.57 11.57
CA SER A 77 4.97 2.83 11.08
C SER A 77 5.36 1.73 10.09
N LEU A 78 6.26 2.05 9.16
CA LEU A 78 6.73 1.06 8.19
C LEU A 78 7.52 -0.06 8.88
N SER A 79 8.39 0.27 9.85
CA SER A 79 9.14 -0.75 10.59
C SER A 79 8.22 -1.74 11.29
N ARG A 80 7.14 -1.24 11.89
CA ARG A 80 6.14 -2.08 12.56
C ARG A 80 5.47 -3.03 11.58
N VAL A 81 5.04 -2.50 10.45
CA VAL A 81 4.37 -3.28 9.40
C VAL A 81 5.33 -4.35 8.84
N LEU A 82 6.56 -3.96 8.50
CA LEU A 82 7.55 -4.88 7.94
C LEU A 82 7.94 -5.98 8.95
N ASN A 83 8.10 -5.63 10.22
CA ASN A 83 8.43 -6.62 11.25
C ASN A 83 7.34 -7.67 11.37
N GLN A 84 6.07 -7.28 11.30
CA GLN A 84 4.96 -8.22 11.31
C GLN A 84 4.96 -9.11 10.06
N LEU A 85 5.16 -8.53 8.88
CA LEU A 85 5.17 -9.27 7.62
C LEU A 85 6.34 -10.25 7.53
N VAL A 86 7.51 -9.87 8.05
CA VAL A 86 8.67 -10.75 8.12
C VAL A 86 8.42 -11.87 9.13
N LYS A 87 7.91 -11.54 10.31
CA LYS A 87 7.63 -12.53 11.36
C LYS A 87 6.61 -13.58 10.89
N GLU A 88 5.59 -13.16 10.18
CA GLU A 88 4.54 -14.04 9.67
C GLU A 88 4.93 -14.76 8.36
N GLY A 89 6.12 -14.49 7.84
CA GLY A 89 6.66 -15.22 6.70
C GLY A 89 6.17 -14.75 5.32
N PHE A 90 5.71 -13.51 5.20
CA PHE A 90 5.26 -12.95 3.93
C PHE A 90 6.33 -12.16 3.19
N ILE A 91 7.29 -11.60 3.91
CA ILE A 91 8.40 -10.82 3.34
C ILE A 91 9.71 -11.34 3.88
N VAL A 92 10.73 -11.35 3.03
CA VAL A 92 12.11 -11.65 3.39
C VAL A 92 12.97 -10.42 3.15
N VAL A 93 13.88 -10.16 4.10
CA VAL A 93 14.83 -9.06 4.02
C VAL A 93 16.18 -9.65 3.58
N SER A 94 16.77 -9.05 2.54
CA SER A 94 18.08 -9.43 2.04
C SER A 94 19.04 -8.25 2.12
N THR A 95 20.34 -8.53 2.21
CA THR A 95 21.36 -7.50 2.16
C THR A 95 21.76 -7.30 0.70
N GLY A 96 21.75 -6.05 0.22
CA GLY A 96 22.18 -5.72 -1.12
C GLY A 96 23.70 -5.84 -1.28
N LEU A 97 24.20 -5.49 -2.49
CA LEU A 97 25.63 -5.44 -2.80
C LEU A 97 26.38 -4.53 -1.81
N ASP A 98 25.74 -3.44 -1.41
CA ASP A 98 26.19 -2.61 -0.29
C ASP A 98 25.58 -3.17 0.98
N LYS A 99 26.41 -3.64 1.92
CA LYS A 99 26.00 -4.23 3.19
C LYS A 99 25.11 -3.30 4.04
N ARG A 100 25.06 -2.01 3.72
CA ARG A 100 24.23 -1.02 4.41
C ARG A 100 22.81 -0.96 3.87
N THR A 101 22.60 -1.47 2.66
CA THR A 101 21.29 -1.40 2.01
C THR A 101 20.56 -2.72 2.14
N LYS A 102 19.39 -2.67 2.76
CA LYS A 102 18.52 -3.84 2.89
C LYS A 102 17.44 -3.77 1.81
N THR A 103 17.19 -4.90 1.18
CA THR A 103 16.16 -5.05 0.17
C THR A 103 15.07 -5.99 0.64
N LEU A 104 13.88 -5.82 0.09
CA LEU A 104 12.68 -6.55 0.46
C LEU A 104 12.16 -7.35 -0.72
N SER A 105 11.71 -8.57 -0.46
CA SER A 105 11.08 -9.43 -1.45
C SER A 105 9.96 -10.22 -0.81
N LEU A 106 8.95 -10.59 -1.62
CA LEU A 106 7.89 -11.47 -1.15
C LEU A 106 8.38 -12.92 -1.09
N THR A 107 7.99 -13.62 -0.05
CA THR A 107 8.11 -15.10 0.01
C THR A 107 7.03 -15.72 -0.87
N ASN A 108 7.04 -17.05 -1.03
CA ASN A 108 5.95 -17.74 -1.72
C ASN A 108 4.60 -17.47 -1.04
N ASN A 109 4.56 -17.47 0.28
CA ASN A 109 3.37 -17.12 1.05
C ASN A 109 2.95 -15.67 0.80
N GLY A 110 3.91 -14.75 0.69
CA GLY A 110 3.65 -13.35 0.36
C GLY A 110 3.04 -13.19 -1.02
N LYS A 111 3.54 -13.92 -2.01
CA LYS A 111 2.99 -13.91 -3.37
C LYS A 111 1.57 -14.46 -3.40
N ASN A 112 1.30 -15.52 -2.65
CA ASN A 112 -0.04 -16.09 -2.54
C ASN A 112 -1.00 -15.09 -1.90
N LEU A 113 -0.59 -14.41 -0.84
CA LEU A 113 -1.41 -13.40 -0.19
C LEU A 113 -1.67 -12.22 -1.12
N GLU A 114 -0.67 -11.74 -1.84
CA GLU A 114 -0.84 -10.66 -2.82
C GLU A 114 -1.88 -11.03 -3.88
N ASN A 115 -1.87 -12.27 -4.36
CA ASN A 115 -2.84 -12.73 -5.35
C ASN A 115 -4.27 -12.77 -4.81
N GLU A 116 -4.46 -12.98 -3.51
CA GLU A 116 -5.77 -12.93 -2.87
C GLU A 116 -6.30 -11.51 -2.71
N LEU A 117 -5.42 -10.54 -2.63
CA LEU A 117 -5.75 -9.14 -2.42
C LEU A 117 -6.02 -8.43 -3.75
#